data_dd4ad9a08e3cd30c61f5a69477b477af
#
_entry.id   dd4ad9a08e3cd30c61f5a69477b477af
#
_cell.length_a   1.000
_cell.length_b   1.000
_cell.length_c   1.000
_cell.angle_alpha   90.00
_cell.angle_beta   90.00
_cell.angle_gamma   90.00
#
_symmetry.space_group_name_H-M   'P 1'
#
loop_
_entity.id
_entity.type
_entity.pdbx_description
1 polymer ?
#
loop_
_entity_poly.entity_id
_entity_poly.type
_entity_poly.pdbx_seq_one_letter_code
_entity_poly.pdbx_strand_id
1 'polypeptide(L)'
;MMFFGQTIGFGYSILTGSLTLTLMVLPLITRNTQEALKTVPDSYRHGAVGLGAGKWHTIRTILLPSAMPGIITGVILAIGRIVGESAALLFTAGSAGMLPKVASGYFSKIMQSGGTITIKLYLAATSEGKFDQAFGIAVVLLVIVFLINILTKVLAKKFQAK
;
A
#
# COMPACT_ATOMS: atom_id res chain seq x y z
N MET A 1 -4.16 -9.32 14.65
CA MET A 1 -2.78 -9.70 14.99
C MET A 1 -2.66 -11.17 15.36
N MET A 2 -3.42 -11.65 16.35
CA MET A 2 -3.44 -13.08 16.73
C MET A 2 -3.89 -14.00 15.60
N PHE A 3 -4.77 -13.55 14.71
CA PHE A 3 -5.39 -14.39 13.69
C PHE A 3 -4.36 -15.02 12.72
N PHE A 4 -3.52 -14.22 12.06
CA PHE A 4 -2.54 -14.77 11.10
C PHE A 4 -1.31 -15.39 11.77
N GLY A 5 -0.81 -14.79 12.87
CA GLY A 5 0.41 -15.24 13.51
C GLY A 5 0.22 -16.48 14.37
N GLN A 6 -0.82 -16.53 15.19
CA GLN A 6 -1.05 -17.61 16.13
C GLN A 6 -2.06 -18.63 15.65
N THR A 7 -3.20 -18.21 15.08
CA THR A 7 -4.27 -19.13 14.68
C THR A 7 -3.92 -19.90 13.41
N ILE A 8 -3.26 -19.25 12.43
CA ILE A 8 -2.84 -19.90 11.17
C ILE A 8 -1.41 -20.45 11.27
N GLY A 9 -0.66 -20.09 12.33
CA GLY A 9 0.67 -20.64 12.56
C GLY A 9 1.80 -20.01 11.73
N PHE A 10 1.57 -18.86 11.07
CA PHE A 10 2.60 -18.20 10.25
C PHE A 10 3.66 -17.44 11.07
N GLY A 11 3.48 -17.31 12.40
CA GLY A 11 4.41 -16.60 13.29
C GLY A 11 4.69 -15.16 12.86
N TYR A 12 5.83 -14.65 13.30
CA TYR A 12 6.37 -13.37 12.81
C TYR A 12 7.03 -13.57 11.45
N SER A 13 6.37 -13.12 10.38
CA SER A 13 6.89 -13.31 9.02
C SER A 13 6.51 -12.16 8.10
N ILE A 14 7.29 -11.98 7.04
CA ILE A 14 7.00 -11.00 5.99
C ILE A 14 5.61 -11.25 5.40
N LEU A 15 5.21 -12.53 5.27
CA LEU A 15 3.89 -12.91 4.77
C LEU A 15 2.78 -12.41 5.71
N THR A 16 2.90 -12.63 7.03
CA THR A 16 1.93 -12.16 8.01
C THR A 16 1.80 -10.63 7.98
N GLY A 17 2.95 -9.93 7.88
CA GLY A 17 2.97 -8.48 7.74
C GLY A 17 2.26 -7.99 6.48
N SER A 18 2.54 -8.61 5.34
CA SER A 18 1.94 -8.21 4.05
C SER A 18 0.43 -8.45 4.01
N LEU A 19 -0.06 -9.57 4.55
CA LEU A 19 -1.49 -9.85 4.67
C LEU A 19 -2.18 -8.83 5.59
N THR A 20 -1.56 -8.49 6.71
CA THR A 20 -2.09 -7.49 7.65
C THR A 20 -2.20 -6.12 6.99
N LEU A 21 -1.15 -5.66 6.27
CA LEU A 21 -1.18 -4.42 5.52
C LEU A 21 -2.25 -4.43 4.43
N THR A 22 -2.40 -5.55 3.73
CA THR A 22 -3.43 -5.70 2.69
C THR A 22 -4.82 -5.49 3.27
N LEU A 23 -5.15 -6.16 4.39
CA LEU A 23 -6.44 -5.99 5.06
C LEU A 23 -6.65 -4.57 5.59
N MET A 24 -5.60 -3.92 6.06
CA MET A 24 -5.67 -2.55 6.57
C MET A 24 -5.89 -1.52 5.45
N VAL A 25 -5.30 -1.72 4.28
CA VAL A 25 -5.36 -0.78 3.16
C VAL A 25 -6.56 -1.03 2.25
N LEU A 26 -7.08 -2.26 2.21
CA LEU A 26 -8.20 -2.64 1.38
C LEU A 26 -9.44 -1.74 1.57
N PRO A 27 -9.92 -1.44 2.80
CA PRO A 27 -11.05 -0.54 2.98
C PRO A 27 -10.78 0.87 2.46
N LEU A 28 -9.55 1.36 2.63
CA LEU A 28 -9.15 2.69 2.15
C LEU A 28 -9.21 2.79 0.62
N ILE A 29 -8.62 1.82 -0.09
CA ILE A 29 -8.65 1.77 -1.56
C ILE A 29 -10.08 1.61 -2.05
N THR A 30 -10.85 0.71 -1.45
CA THR A 30 -12.25 0.47 -1.83
C THR A 30 -13.07 1.75 -1.71
N ARG A 31 -12.97 2.45 -0.58
CA ARG A 31 -13.71 3.69 -0.34
C ARG A 31 -13.30 4.79 -1.33
N ASN A 32 -12.00 5.02 -1.53
CA ASN A 32 -11.52 6.01 -2.48
C ASN A 32 -11.98 5.69 -3.92
N THR A 33 -11.96 4.41 -4.30
CA THR A 33 -12.46 3.96 -5.61
C THR A 33 -13.96 4.20 -5.76
N GLN A 34 -14.75 3.90 -4.71
CA GLN A 34 -16.19 4.18 -4.72
C GLN A 34 -16.48 5.68 -4.85
N GLU A 35 -15.77 6.51 -4.12
CA GLU A 35 -15.91 7.97 -4.20
C GLU A 35 -15.52 8.48 -5.59
N ALA A 36 -14.40 8.00 -6.15
CA ALA A 36 -13.99 8.37 -7.51
C ALA A 36 -15.02 7.97 -8.57
N LEU A 37 -15.67 6.82 -8.43
CA LEU A 37 -16.75 6.40 -9.35
C LEU A 37 -18.02 7.23 -9.18
N LYS A 38 -18.30 7.74 -7.97
CA LYS A 38 -19.46 8.61 -7.71
C LYS A 38 -19.28 10.03 -8.28
N THR A 39 -18.04 10.50 -8.46
CA THR A 39 -17.78 11.82 -9.07
C THR A 39 -18.02 11.85 -10.57
N VAL A 40 -18.14 10.70 -11.23
CA VAL A 40 -18.47 10.62 -12.65
C VAL A 40 -19.94 11.01 -12.84
N PRO A 41 -20.26 12.04 -13.67
CA PRO A 41 -21.63 12.50 -13.89
C PRO A 41 -22.56 11.39 -14.39
N ASP A 42 -23.78 11.35 -13.89
CA ASP A 42 -24.77 10.34 -14.30
C ASP A 42 -25.15 10.44 -15.78
N SER A 43 -24.95 11.59 -16.42
CA SER A 43 -25.13 11.77 -17.86
C SER A 43 -24.34 10.77 -18.71
N TYR A 44 -23.13 10.39 -18.26
CA TYR A 44 -22.33 9.34 -18.93
C TYR A 44 -23.04 7.98 -18.89
N ARG A 45 -23.66 7.67 -17.76
CA ARG A 45 -24.44 6.43 -17.58
C ARG A 45 -25.70 6.40 -18.45
N HIS A 46 -26.48 7.49 -18.38
CA HIS A 46 -27.72 7.62 -19.14
C HIS A 46 -27.45 7.67 -20.62
N GLY A 47 -26.43 8.38 -21.08
CA GLY A 47 -26.02 8.42 -22.47
C GLY A 47 -25.62 7.04 -23.02
N ALA A 48 -24.83 6.28 -22.29
CA ALA A 48 -24.41 4.94 -22.68
C ALA A 48 -25.62 3.97 -22.81
N VAL A 49 -26.50 3.99 -21.81
CA VAL A 49 -27.71 3.15 -21.81
C VAL A 49 -28.66 3.58 -22.95
N GLY A 50 -28.82 4.88 -23.21
CA GLY A 50 -29.61 5.41 -24.30
C GLY A 50 -29.12 4.97 -25.68
N LEU A 51 -27.81 4.73 -25.83
CA LEU A 51 -27.21 4.16 -27.05
C LEU A 51 -27.24 2.62 -27.09
N GLY A 52 -27.92 1.98 -26.13
CA GLY A 52 -28.05 0.52 -26.08
C GLY A 52 -26.82 -0.21 -25.49
N ALA A 53 -25.87 0.49 -24.84
CA ALA A 53 -24.72 -0.14 -24.24
C ALA A 53 -25.11 -1.00 -23.02
N GLY A 54 -24.61 -2.23 -22.99
CA GLY A 54 -24.82 -3.13 -21.87
C GLY A 54 -24.09 -2.61 -20.59
N LYS A 55 -24.60 -2.99 -19.42
CA LYS A 55 -24.07 -2.54 -18.11
C LYS A 55 -22.56 -2.76 -17.95
N TRP A 56 -22.04 -3.91 -18.33
CA TRP A 56 -20.63 -4.24 -18.25
C TRP A 56 -19.76 -3.39 -19.19
N HIS A 57 -20.24 -3.17 -20.40
CA HIS A 57 -19.57 -2.30 -21.36
C HIS A 57 -19.49 -0.85 -20.85
N THR A 58 -20.59 -0.32 -20.33
CA THR A 58 -20.65 1.03 -19.73
C THR A 58 -19.64 1.19 -18.58
N ILE A 59 -19.54 0.21 -17.68
CA ILE A 59 -18.62 0.25 -16.56
C ILE A 59 -17.17 0.26 -17.07
N ARG A 60 -16.80 -0.67 -17.92
CA ARG A 60 -15.41 -0.89 -18.33
C ARG A 60 -14.89 0.19 -19.29
N THR A 61 -15.74 0.67 -20.18
CA THR A 61 -15.34 1.54 -21.29
C THR A 61 -15.55 3.03 -20.98
N ILE A 62 -16.51 3.35 -20.12
CA ILE A 62 -16.88 4.73 -19.86
C ILE A 62 -16.60 5.12 -18.40
N LEU A 63 -17.21 4.43 -17.43
CA LEU A 63 -17.14 4.86 -16.02
C LEU A 63 -15.76 4.66 -15.42
N LEU A 64 -15.16 3.51 -15.63
CA LEU A 64 -13.86 3.20 -15.04
C LEU A 64 -12.74 4.12 -15.58
N PRO A 65 -12.58 4.35 -16.89
CA PRO A 65 -11.62 5.32 -17.42
C PRO A 65 -11.87 6.74 -16.93
N SER A 66 -13.14 7.17 -16.84
CA SER A 66 -13.50 8.50 -16.35
C SER A 66 -13.16 8.70 -14.85
N ALA A 67 -13.25 7.64 -14.05
CA ALA A 67 -12.92 7.66 -12.63
C ALA A 67 -11.42 7.45 -12.35
N MET A 68 -10.61 7.06 -13.34
CA MET A 68 -9.18 6.72 -13.15
C MET A 68 -8.37 7.80 -12.43
N PRO A 69 -8.53 9.11 -12.68
CA PRO A 69 -7.79 10.13 -11.95
C PRO A 69 -7.99 10.05 -10.43
N GLY A 70 -9.23 9.86 -9.99
CA GLY A 70 -9.57 9.71 -8.58
C GLY A 70 -9.05 8.39 -7.98
N ILE A 71 -9.17 7.29 -8.72
CA ILE A 71 -8.65 5.97 -8.31
C ILE A 71 -7.14 6.02 -8.12
N ILE A 72 -6.39 6.62 -9.06
CA ILE A 72 -4.94 6.77 -8.97
C ILE A 72 -4.55 7.60 -7.74
N THR A 73 -5.27 8.68 -7.46
CA THR A 73 -5.07 9.48 -6.24
C THR A 73 -5.25 8.63 -4.98
N GLY A 74 -6.28 7.80 -4.92
CA GLY A 74 -6.51 6.86 -3.83
C GLY A 74 -5.36 5.85 -3.65
N VAL A 75 -4.82 5.32 -4.75
CA VAL A 75 -3.66 4.41 -4.72
C VAL A 75 -2.41 5.12 -4.20
N ILE A 76 -2.15 6.36 -4.60
CA ILE A 76 -1.02 7.16 -4.10
C ILE A 76 -1.11 7.35 -2.58
N LEU A 77 -2.29 7.68 -2.07
CA LEU A 77 -2.52 7.82 -0.63
C LEU A 77 -2.31 6.49 0.11
N ALA A 78 -2.76 5.38 -0.47
CA ALA A 78 -2.56 4.05 0.08
C ALA A 78 -1.07 3.67 0.15
N ILE A 79 -0.28 3.95 -0.88
CA ILE A 79 1.18 3.73 -0.88
C ILE A 79 1.85 4.54 0.24
N GLY A 80 1.51 5.83 0.37
CA GLY A 80 2.04 6.66 1.44
C GLY A 80 1.75 6.10 2.84
N ARG A 81 0.53 5.58 3.05
CA ARG A 81 0.15 4.94 4.31
C ARG A 81 0.95 3.65 4.57
N ILE A 82 1.11 2.79 3.57
CA ILE A 82 1.88 1.53 3.70
C ILE A 82 3.34 1.82 4.09
N VAL A 83 3.96 2.79 3.44
CA VAL A 83 5.37 3.14 3.71
C VAL A 83 5.56 3.71 5.12
N GLY A 84 4.57 4.43 5.64
CA GLY A 84 4.60 5.01 6.98
C GLY A 84 4.25 4.03 8.11
N GLU A 85 3.73 2.83 7.79
CA GLU A 85 3.24 1.91 8.82
C GLU A 85 4.38 1.18 9.54
N SER A 86 4.52 1.40 10.83
CA SER A 86 5.53 0.75 11.67
C SER A 86 4.91 -0.16 12.73
N ALA A 87 3.84 0.28 13.38
CA ALA A 87 3.27 -0.41 14.53
C ALA A 87 2.67 -1.77 14.16
N ALA A 88 1.83 -1.85 13.13
CA ALA A 88 1.25 -3.11 12.69
C ALA A 88 2.32 -4.10 12.22
N LEU A 89 3.35 -3.61 11.50
CA LEU A 89 4.42 -4.45 10.99
C LEU A 89 5.37 -4.94 12.08
N LEU A 90 5.67 -4.13 13.11
CA LEU A 90 6.48 -4.55 14.24
C LEU A 90 5.90 -5.81 14.91
N PHE A 91 4.60 -5.85 15.01
CA PHE A 91 3.89 -6.94 15.68
C PHE A 91 3.48 -8.11 14.75
N THR A 92 3.66 -8.01 13.46
CA THR A 92 3.25 -9.04 12.49
C THR A 92 4.40 -9.57 11.64
N ALA A 93 5.26 -8.69 11.13
CA ALA A 93 6.45 -9.05 10.36
C ALA A 93 7.68 -9.26 11.25
N GLY A 94 7.69 -8.63 12.44
CA GLY A 94 8.82 -8.67 13.36
C GLY A 94 9.82 -7.53 13.13
N SER A 95 10.99 -7.64 13.78
CA SER A 95 12.03 -6.61 13.80
C SER A 95 13.40 -7.14 13.35
N ALA A 96 13.48 -8.27 12.66
CA ALA A 96 14.76 -8.84 12.24
C ALA A 96 15.50 -7.90 11.31
N GLY A 97 16.66 -7.43 11.76
CA GLY A 97 17.53 -6.53 10.99
C GLY A 97 18.45 -7.23 10.00
N MET A 98 18.37 -8.55 9.88
CA MET A 98 19.21 -9.33 8.95
C MET A 98 18.48 -9.62 7.66
N LEU A 99 19.18 -9.43 6.55
CA LEU A 99 18.70 -9.91 5.25
C LEU A 99 18.58 -11.43 5.27
N PRO A 100 17.51 -12.01 4.70
CA PRO A 100 17.36 -13.46 4.59
C PRO A 100 18.59 -14.08 3.91
N LYS A 101 19.14 -15.16 4.47
CA LYS A 101 20.31 -15.86 3.91
C LYS A 101 19.99 -16.31 2.48
N VAL A 102 20.92 -16.07 1.56
CA VAL A 102 20.75 -16.30 0.11
C VAL A 102 20.47 -17.77 -0.23
N ALA A 103 20.86 -18.71 0.65
CA ALA A 103 20.73 -20.16 0.43
C ALA A 103 19.31 -20.74 0.63
N SER A 104 18.37 -19.98 1.19
CA SER A 104 16.99 -20.45 1.36
C SER A 104 16.13 -20.07 0.16
N GLY A 105 15.30 -20.99 -0.34
CA GLY A 105 14.38 -20.74 -1.46
C GLY A 105 13.46 -19.53 -1.21
N TYR A 106 12.90 -18.96 -2.27
CA TYR A 106 12.05 -17.76 -2.19
C TYR A 106 10.90 -17.88 -1.18
N PHE A 107 10.27 -19.06 -1.10
CA PHE A 107 9.18 -19.33 -0.16
C PHE A 107 9.63 -19.28 1.30
N SER A 108 10.80 -19.83 1.59
CA SER A 108 11.37 -19.82 2.93
C SER A 108 11.70 -18.39 3.40
N LYS A 109 12.07 -17.49 2.49
CA LYS A 109 12.37 -16.09 2.81
C LYS A 109 11.13 -15.29 3.21
N ILE A 110 9.99 -15.57 2.58
CA ILE A 110 8.72 -14.88 2.87
C ILE A 110 8.18 -15.28 4.27
N MET A 111 8.52 -16.48 4.73
CA MET A 111 8.16 -17.00 6.06
C MET A 111 9.10 -16.55 7.17
N GLN A 112 10.16 -15.83 6.86
CA GLN A 112 11.09 -15.28 7.86
C GLN A 112 10.63 -13.91 8.35
N SER A 113 11.02 -13.60 9.60
CA SER A 113 10.82 -12.26 10.17
C SER A 113 11.61 -11.23 9.38
N GLY A 114 11.00 -10.09 9.09
CA GLY A 114 11.60 -8.97 8.37
C GLY A 114 11.27 -7.64 9.02
N GLY A 115 12.24 -6.73 9.06
CA GLY A 115 12.04 -5.37 9.55
C GLY A 115 11.97 -4.36 8.40
N THR A 116 11.09 -3.37 8.52
CA THR A 116 11.05 -2.22 7.62
C THR A 116 11.92 -1.08 8.14
N ILE A 117 12.23 -0.11 7.28
CA ILE A 117 12.97 1.10 7.67
C ILE A 117 12.23 1.86 8.77
N THR A 118 10.89 1.90 8.71
CA THR A 118 10.04 2.54 9.72
C THR A 118 10.09 1.82 11.08
N ILE A 119 10.17 0.50 11.11
CA ILE A 119 10.38 -0.28 12.33
C ILE A 119 11.76 0.03 12.92
N LYS A 120 12.81 0.06 12.08
CA LYS A 120 14.16 0.39 12.55
C LYS A 120 14.25 1.81 13.12
N LEU A 121 13.59 2.78 12.48
CA LEU A 121 13.46 4.14 13.01
C LEU A 121 12.80 4.14 14.39
N TYR A 122 11.67 3.45 14.51
CA TYR A 122 10.92 3.36 15.76
C TYR A 122 11.76 2.75 16.90
N LEU A 123 12.43 1.63 16.63
CA LEU A 123 13.28 0.95 17.62
C LEU A 123 14.50 1.78 18.02
N ALA A 124 15.16 2.44 17.07
CA ALA A 124 16.29 3.31 17.33
C ALA A 124 15.90 4.46 18.26
N ALA A 125 14.73 5.06 18.06
CA ALA A 125 14.25 6.18 18.87
C ALA A 125 13.73 5.74 20.25
N THR A 126 12.97 4.63 20.33
CA THR A 126 12.26 4.26 21.56
C THR A 126 12.97 3.23 22.40
N SER A 127 13.57 2.21 21.80
CA SER A 127 14.16 1.08 22.53
C SER A 127 15.67 1.18 22.69
N GLU A 128 16.37 1.75 21.69
CA GLU A 128 17.82 1.85 21.70
C GLU A 128 18.32 3.21 22.24
N GLY A 129 17.45 4.23 22.33
CA GLY A 129 17.80 5.58 22.75
C GLY A 129 18.81 6.30 21.83
N LYS A 130 19.00 5.79 20.61
CA LYS A 130 19.97 6.28 19.63
C LYS A 130 19.34 7.33 18.71
N PHE A 131 19.07 8.50 19.25
CA PHE A 131 18.38 9.57 18.53
C PHE A 131 19.13 10.02 17.27
N ASP A 132 20.46 10.07 17.27
CA ASP A 132 21.25 10.45 16.09
C ASP A 132 21.03 9.49 14.93
N GLN A 133 21.00 8.18 15.22
CA GLN A 133 20.68 7.17 14.20
C GLN A 133 19.23 7.26 13.75
N ALA A 134 18.30 7.49 14.68
CA ALA A 134 16.88 7.66 14.35
C ALA A 134 16.68 8.85 13.43
N PHE A 135 17.29 10.00 13.68
CA PHE A 135 17.23 11.17 12.79
C PHE A 135 17.81 10.87 11.41
N GLY A 136 18.96 10.19 11.34
CA GLY A 136 19.54 9.78 10.06
C GLY A 136 18.60 8.87 9.24
N ILE A 137 17.98 7.88 9.90
CA ILE A 137 17.00 6.98 9.25
C ILE A 137 15.76 7.77 8.83
N ALA A 138 15.28 8.72 9.63
CA ALA A 138 14.13 9.56 9.32
C ALA A 138 14.37 10.39 8.06
N VAL A 139 15.56 11.00 7.89
CA VAL A 139 15.92 11.77 6.69
C VAL A 139 15.91 10.86 5.44
N VAL A 140 16.52 9.67 5.53
CA VAL A 140 16.53 8.70 4.43
C VAL A 140 15.11 8.30 4.06
N LEU A 141 14.26 7.99 5.06
CA LEU A 141 12.86 7.63 4.84
C LEU A 141 12.09 8.76 4.17
N LEU A 142 12.30 10.01 4.61
CA LEU A 142 11.66 11.19 4.01
C LEU A 142 12.03 11.34 2.53
N VAL A 143 13.30 11.18 2.18
CA VAL A 143 13.76 11.22 0.78
C VAL A 143 13.11 10.11 -0.04
N ILE A 144 13.08 8.87 0.48
CA ILE A 144 12.45 7.73 -0.21
C ILE A 144 10.95 8.00 -0.45
N VAL A 145 10.22 8.45 0.57
CA VAL A 145 8.79 8.76 0.45
C VAL A 145 8.56 9.90 -0.55
N PHE A 146 9.40 10.92 -0.55
CA PHE A 146 9.33 12.04 -1.49
C PHE A 146 9.54 11.55 -2.94
N LEU A 147 10.55 10.70 -3.18
CA LEU A 147 10.81 10.11 -4.50
C LEU A 147 9.64 9.22 -4.97
N ILE A 148 9.10 8.38 -4.10
CA ILE A 148 7.92 7.54 -4.40
C ILE A 148 6.73 8.42 -4.78
N ASN A 149 6.47 9.50 -4.05
CA ASN A 149 5.36 10.42 -4.34
C ASN A 149 5.54 11.14 -5.68
N ILE A 150 6.75 11.58 -6.01
CA ILE A 150 7.03 12.18 -7.32
C ILE A 150 6.81 11.15 -8.42
N LEU A 151 7.40 9.97 -8.29
CA LEU A 151 7.30 8.90 -9.29
C LEU A 151 5.83 8.52 -9.54
N THR A 152 5.05 8.36 -8.47
CA THR A 152 3.62 8.02 -8.59
C THR A 152 2.83 9.14 -9.27
N LYS A 153 3.10 10.41 -8.95
CA LYS A 153 2.46 11.54 -9.63
C LYS A 153 2.79 11.61 -11.12
N VAL A 154 4.05 11.37 -11.48
CA VAL A 154 4.49 11.35 -12.89
C VAL A 154 3.81 10.22 -13.66
N LEU A 155 3.76 9.01 -13.07
CA LEU A 155 3.06 7.88 -13.65
C LEU A 155 1.56 8.16 -13.80
N ALA A 156 0.93 8.72 -12.77
CA ALA A 156 -0.48 9.09 -12.78
C ALA A 156 -0.81 10.05 -13.93
N LYS A 157 0.02 11.10 -14.11
CA LYS A 157 -0.17 12.07 -15.19
C LYS A 157 -0.09 11.42 -16.58
N LYS A 158 0.78 10.42 -16.76
CA LYS A 158 0.89 9.68 -18.02
C LYS A 158 -0.36 8.84 -18.34
N PHE A 159 -1.04 8.33 -17.33
CA PHE A 159 -2.30 7.59 -17.48
C PHE A 159 -3.52 8.49 -17.67
N GLN A 160 -3.45 9.75 -17.22
CA GLN A 160 -4.53 10.73 -17.40
C GLN A 160 -4.50 11.38 -18.79
N ALA A 161 -3.35 11.38 -19.45
CA ALA A 161 -3.15 12.02 -20.77
C ALA A 161 -3.54 11.12 -21.96
N LYS A 162 -4.09 9.93 -21.71
CA LYS A 162 -4.71 9.04 -22.72
C LYS A 162 -6.23 8.92 -22.49
#